data_6833b0c7c49db1a1882814b09e2b4dbe
#
_entry.id   6833b0c7c49db1a1882814b09e2b4dbe
#
_cell.length_a   1.000
_cell.length_b   1.000
_cell.length_c   1.000
_cell.angle_alpha   90.00
_cell.angle_beta   90.00
_cell.angle_gamma   90.00
#
_symmetry.space_group_name_H-M   'P 1'
#
loop_
_entity.id
_entity.type
_entity.pdbx_description
1 polymer ?
#
loop_
_entity_poly.entity_id
_entity_poly.type
_entity_poly.pdbx_seq_one_letter_code
_entity_poly.pdbx_strand_id
1 'polypeptide(L)'
;MGAGSPRDEARTTDAKKMKTPPLNAFRYFDIAAQTESFVRAAEHLHVTHGAVSRQVRLLEESLGVALFERRNRAIFLTPAGRDLHAATQSIFEQLQSAVQRVQQLEQDKVLVLSCEPTIAMRWLIPRLPGFHAAHPDIQLHLVAAGGPVDFARGGIDLALRRDDFHWDRQLHSLKICDEWVGPVCRPGQDQRLDRQRLLHSRTRADAWSSWLRLSKQHARHTERSDYEHFYLSIQAASAGLGLAIASALMVRDELDSGQLQAPFGFLRDGSAYHLLSPQPLQDGSQRQRFAQWVINQCQACLTHLGLTQNDEPALPSPPQVR
;
A
#
# COMPACT_ATOMS: atom_id res chain seq x y z
N MET A 1 -55.81 60.65 -0.46
CA MET A 1 -54.42 60.77 -0.06
C MET A 1 -53.94 59.33 0.26
N GLY A 2 -53.35 58.61 -0.55
CA GLY A 2 -52.36 58.59 -1.57
C GLY A 2 -50.99 58.36 -0.98
N ALA A 3 -50.51 57.12 -0.83
CA ALA A 3 -49.11 56.85 -0.73
C ALA A 3 -48.85 55.43 -1.30
N GLY A 4 -48.33 55.39 -2.51
CA GLY A 4 -47.89 54.18 -3.14
C GLY A 4 -46.58 53.68 -2.53
N SER A 5 -46.50 52.38 -2.34
CA SER A 5 -45.30 51.63 -1.95
C SER A 5 -44.55 51.16 -3.20
N PRO A 6 -43.23 51.24 -3.30
CA PRO A 6 -42.48 50.79 -4.46
C PRO A 6 -42.35 49.27 -4.46
N ARG A 7 -42.51 48.71 -5.64
CA ARG A 7 -42.34 47.29 -5.96
C ARG A 7 -40.86 46.92 -5.84
N ASP A 8 -40.57 45.98 -4.99
CA ASP A 8 -39.33 45.22 -4.93
C ASP A 8 -39.20 44.34 -6.19
N GLU A 9 -38.33 44.75 -7.09
CA GLU A 9 -37.86 43.88 -8.19
C GLU A 9 -36.90 42.83 -7.61
N ALA A 10 -37.46 41.68 -7.34
CA ALA A 10 -36.66 40.47 -7.04
C ALA A 10 -35.84 40.12 -8.32
N ARG A 11 -34.54 40.38 -8.27
CA ARG A 11 -33.57 39.84 -9.22
C ARG A 11 -33.52 38.31 -9.04
N THR A 12 -34.27 37.62 -9.88
CA THR A 12 -34.10 36.18 -10.09
C THR A 12 -32.78 36.00 -10.84
N THR A 13 -31.74 35.63 -10.09
CA THR A 13 -30.50 35.10 -10.64
C THR A 13 -30.82 33.72 -11.22
N ASP A 14 -31.00 33.68 -12.51
CA ASP A 14 -31.18 32.48 -13.32
C ASP A 14 -29.88 31.68 -13.24
N ALA A 15 -29.78 30.76 -12.24
CA ALA A 15 -28.71 29.78 -12.15
C ALA A 15 -28.90 28.82 -13.34
N LYS A 16 -28.25 29.15 -14.45
CA LYS A 16 -28.16 28.30 -15.65
C LYS A 16 -27.74 26.90 -15.21
N LYS A 17 -28.72 25.99 -15.15
CA LYS A 17 -28.53 24.60 -14.81
C LYS A 17 -27.44 24.03 -15.73
N MET A 18 -26.20 23.93 -15.24
CA MET A 18 -25.09 23.37 -16.02
C MET A 18 -25.46 21.92 -16.36
N LYS A 19 -25.83 21.70 -17.63
CA LYS A 19 -26.03 20.36 -18.15
C LYS A 19 -24.65 19.72 -18.23
N THR A 20 -24.39 18.74 -17.37
CA THR A 20 -23.17 17.94 -17.45
C THR A 20 -23.08 17.34 -18.87
N PRO A 21 -21.97 17.52 -19.59
CA PRO A 21 -21.78 16.92 -20.90
C PRO A 21 -21.95 15.40 -20.86
N PRO A 22 -22.30 14.75 -21.97
CA PRO A 22 -22.40 13.28 -22.02
C PRO A 22 -21.07 12.63 -21.65
N LEU A 23 -21.10 11.56 -20.83
CA LEU A 23 -19.91 10.86 -20.36
C LEU A 23 -19.00 10.39 -21.52
N ASN A 24 -19.59 10.05 -22.65
CA ASN A 24 -18.84 9.71 -23.86
C ASN A 24 -17.92 10.84 -24.34
N ALA A 25 -18.33 12.10 -24.24
CA ALA A 25 -17.50 13.22 -24.67
C ALA A 25 -16.21 13.32 -23.83
N PHE A 26 -16.30 13.05 -22.53
CA PHE A 26 -15.13 12.94 -21.64
C PHE A 26 -14.22 11.77 -22.03
N ARG A 27 -14.77 10.61 -22.41
CA ARG A 27 -13.98 9.47 -22.86
C ARG A 27 -13.19 9.76 -24.13
N TYR A 28 -13.82 10.42 -25.10
CA TYR A 28 -13.17 10.82 -26.34
C TYR A 28 -12.06 11.83 -26.08
N PHE A 29 -12.30 12.80 -25.19
CA PHE A 29 -11.31 13.75 -24.74
C PHE A 29 -10.12 13.07 -24.06
N ASP A 30 -10.36 12.17 -23.10
CA ASP A 30 -9.35 11.48 -22.31
C ASP A 30 -8.38 10.69 -23.20
N ILE A 31 -8.90 9.89 -24.13
CA ILE A 31 -8.07 9.13 -25.08
C ILE A 31 -7.32 10.06 -26.06
N ALA A 32 -7.94 11.16 -26.49
CA ALA A 32 -7.27 12.15 -27.32
C ALA A 32 -6.13 12.86 -26.57
N ALA A 33 -6.30 13.10 -25.27
CA ALA A 33 -5.27 13.67 -24.38
C ALA A 33 -4.10 12.70 -24.18
N GLN A 34 -4.38 11.42 -23.89
CA GLN A 34 -3.36 10.38 -23.71
C GLN A 34 -2.52 10.15 -24.97
N THR A 35 -3.16 10.16 -26.13
CA THR A 35 -2.49 9.88 -27.41
C THR A 35 -1.88 11.09 -28.06
N GLU A 36 -2.22 12.31 -27.62
CA GLU A 36 -1.87 13.60 -28.23
C GLU A 36 -2.18 13.63 -29.73
N SER A 37 -3.22 12.87 -30.15
CA SER A 37 -3.58 12.72 -31.57
C SER A 37 -5.02 12.26 -31.73
N PHE A 38 -5.83 13.03 -32.43
CA PHE A 38 -7.21 12.62 -32.75
C PHE A 38 -7.27 11.40 -33.70
N VAL A 39 -6.22 11.17 -34.50
CA VAL A 39 -6.13 9.98 -35.36
C VAL A 39 -5.90 8.71 -34.53
N ARG A 40 -4.87 8.74 -33.66
CA ARG A 40 -4.60 7.62 -32.75
C ARG A 40 -5.74 7.36 -31.77
N ALA A 41 -6.38 8.43 -31.28
CA ALA A 41 -7.57 8.29 -30.45
C ALA A 41 -8.73 7.61 -31.20
N ALA A 42 -8.92 7.94 -32.46
CA ALA A 42 -9.95 7.30 -33.31
C ALA A 42 -9.68 5.81 -33.53
N GLU A 43 -8.43 5.44 -33.78
CA GLU A 43 -7.99 4.03 -33.87
C GLU A 43 -8.26 3.27 -32.56
N HIS A 44 -7.86 3.87 -31.43
CA HIS A 44 -8.04 3.26 -30.11
C HIS A 44 -9.51 3.08 -29.73
N LEU A 45 -10.37 3.99 -30.18
CA LEU A 45 -11.83 3.96 -29.91
C LEU A 45 -12.63 3.22 -30.99
N HIS A 46 -11.98 2.72 -32.06
CA HIS A 46 -12.62 2.09 -33.22
C HIS A 46 -13.70 2.99 -33.87
N VAL A 47 -13.40 4.26 -34.01
CA VAL A 47 -14.29 5.27 -34.60
C VAL A 47 -13.57 6.10 -35.67
N THR A 48 -14.29 6.99 -36.34
CA THR A 48 -13.66 7.91 -37.30
C THR A 48 -13.02 9.11 -36.60
N HIS A 49 -11.94 9.66 -37.19
CA HIS A 49 -11.32 10.91 -36.72
C HIS A 49 -12.35 12.05 -36.56
N GLY A 50 -13.31 12.16 -37.49
CA GLY A 50 -14.37 13.17 -37.43
C GLY A 50 -15.26 13.00 -36.19
N ALA A 51 -15.50 11.78 -35.75
CA ALA A 51 -16.29 11.50 -34.53
C ALA A 51 -15.56 12.00 -33.30
N VAL A 52 -14.24 11.71 -33.16
CA VAL A 52 -13.43 12.21 -32.04
C VAL A 52 -13.41 13.75 -32.01
N SER A 53 -13.08 14.38 -33.15
CA SER A 53 -13.00 15.84 -33.25
C SER A 53 -14.36 16.52 -32.93
N ARG A 54 -15.48 15.94 -33.34
CA ARG A 54 -16.82 16.42 -33.04
C ARG A 54 -17.16 16.34 -31.56
N GLN A 55 -16.83 15.19 -30.90
CA GLN A 55 -17.14 14.98 -29.48
C GLN A 55 -16.29 15.91 -28.59
N VAL A 56 -15.01 16.06 -28.91
CA VAL A 56 -14.15 17.01 -28.20
C VAL A 56 -14.66 18.45 -28.37
N ARG A 57 -15.05 18.86 -29.58
CA ARG A 57 -15.63 20.20 -29.80
C ARG A 57 -16.91 20.43 -28.99
N LEU A 58 -17.84 19.44 -28.97
CA LEU A 58 -19.05 19.54 -28.16
C LEU A 58 -18.77 19.70 -26.68
N LEU A 59 -17.69 19.04 -26.19
CA LEU A 59 -17.23 19.16 -24.80
C LEU A 59 -16.71 20.60 -24.56
N GLU A 60 -15.83 21.11 -25.43
CA GLU A 60 -15.30 22.48 -25.35
C GLU A 60 -16.41 23.54 -25.41
N GLU A 61 -17.37 23.37 -26.30
CA GLU A 61 -18.55 24.27 -26.41
C GLU A 61 -19.40 24.25 -25.15
N SER A 62 -19.61 23.06 -24.57
CA SER A 62 -20.37 22.91 -23.32
C SER A 62 -19.68 23.52 -22.11
N LEU A 63 -18.35 23.43 -22.05
CA LEU A 63 -17.53 23.98 -20.96
C LEU A 63 -17.20 25.47 -21.18
N GLY A 64 -17.33 25.99 -22.41
CA GLY A 64 -16.99 27.35 -22.79
C GLY A 64 -15.49 27.63 -22.81
N VAL A 65 -14.65 26.61 -22.82
CA VAL A 65 -13.18 26.71 -22.83
C VAL A 65 -12.56 25.72 -23.80
N ALA A 66 -11.45 26.09 -24.43
CA ALA A 66 -10.68 25.18 -25.28
C ALA A 66 -9.85 24.26 -24.39
N LEU A 67 -9.89 22.96 -24.69
CA LEU A 67 -9.12 21.91 -23.99
C LEU A 67 -7.85 21.53 -24.76
N PHE A 68 -7.86 21.74 -26.09
CA PHE A 68 -6.70 21.54 -26.94
C PHE A 68 -6.33 22.81 -27.70
N GLU A 69 -5.05 23.00 -27.93
CA GLU A 69 -4.49 23.94 -28.87
C GLU A 69 -3.78 23.20 -30.01
N ARG A 70 -3.87 23.74 -31.22
CA ARG A 70 -3.23 23.17 -32.41
C ARG A 70 -1.97 23.97 -32.72
N ARG A 71 -0.82 23.29 -32.71
CA ARG A 71 0.47 23.86 -33.11
C ARG A 71 1.19 22.87 -34.02
N ASN A 72 1.73 23.36 -35.14
CA ASN A 72 2.57 22.55 -36.06
C ASN A 72 1.97 21.19 -36.45
N ARG A 73 0.68 21.13 -36.80
CA ARG A 73 -0.08 19.91 -37.12
C ARG A 73 -0.25 18.91 -35.98
N ALA A 74 0.13 19.24 -34.75
CA ALA A 74 -0.10 18.46 -33.55
C ALA A 74 -1.11 19.15 -32.62
N ILE A 75 -1.69 18.39 -31.69
CA ILE A 75 -2.59 18.90 -30.66
C ILE A 75 -1.86 18.82 -29.30
N PHE A 76 -2.04 19.84 -28.49
CA PHE A 76 -1.50 19.94 -27.14
C PHE A 76 -2.60 20.35 -26.19
N LEU A 77 -2.54 19.84 -24.95
CA LEU A 77 -3.48 20.23 -23.91
C LEU A 77 -3.25 21.68 -23.48
N THR A 78 -4.34 22.46 -23.39
CA THR A 78 -4.35 23.74 -22.69
C THR A 78 -4.18 23.54 -21.17
N PRO A 79 -3.97 24.61 -20.36
CA PRO A 79 -4.02 24.48 -18.90
C PRO A 79 -5.33 23.83 -18.40
N ALA A 80 -6.48 24.28 -18.93
CA ALA A 80 -7.79 23.70 -18.62
C ALA A 80 -7.91 22.25 -19.10
N GLY A 81 -7.32 21.91 -20.26
CA GLY A 81 -7.25 20.54 -20.75
C GLY A 81 -6.42 19.62 -19.83
N ARG A 82 -5.28 20.09 -19.30
CA ARG A 82 -4.48 19.29 -18.35
C ARG A 82 -5.21 19.02 -17.06
N ASP A 83 -5.89 20.02 -16.51
CA ASP A 83 -6.67 19.90 -15.29
C ASP A 83 -7.82 18.90 -15.45
N LEU A 84 -8.58 19.04 -16.55
CA LEU A 84 -9.66 18.10 -16.87
C LEU A 84 -9.13 16.69 -17.15
N HIS A 85 -7.99 16.54 -17.83
CA HIS A 85 -7.42 15.23 -18.13
C HIS A 85 -7.00 14.48 -16.86
N ALA A 86 -6.38 15.14 -15.89
CA ALA A 86 -6.06 14.53 -14.60
C ALA A 86 -7.32 14.01 -13.87
N ALA A 87 -8.42 14.78 -13.94
CA ALA A 87 -9.70 14.39 -13.35
C ALA A 87 -10.34 13.21 -14.11
N THR A 88 -10.41 13.27 -15.46
CA THR A 88 -11.02 12.19 -16.27
C THR A 88 -10.27 10.90 -16.18
N GLN A 89 -8.96 10.93 -16.17
CA GLN A 89 -8.12 9.76 -15.97
C GLN A 89 -8.47 9.04 -14.66
N SER A 90 -8.53 9.77 -13.55
CA SER A 90 -8.91 9.20 -12.25
C SER A 90 -10.33 8.60 -12.26
N ILE A 91 -11.30 9.30 -12.88
CA ILE A 91 -12.70 8.84 -12.96
C ILE A 91 -12.81 7.54 -13.79
N PHE A 92 -12.14 7.47 -14.95
CA PHE A 92 -12.21 6.27 -15.79
C PHE A 92 -11.49 5.07 -15.16
N GLU A 93 -10.38 5.29 -14.45
CA GLU A 93 -9.72 4.24 -13.66
C GLU A 93 -10.64 3.70 -12.54
N GLN A 94 -11.33 4.59 -11.83
CA GLN A 94 -12.31 4.19 -10.81
C GLN A 94 -13.49 3.43 -11.40
N LEU A 95 -14.01 3.87 -12.56
CA LEU A 95 -15.10 3.19 -13.27
C LEU A 95 -14.67 1.79 -13.73
N GLN A 96 -13.48 1.67 -14.31
CA GLN A 96 -12.93 0.39 -14.74
C GLN A 96 -12.76 -0.57 -13.56
N SER A 97 -12.25 -0.08 -12.43
CA SER A 97 -12.15 -0.86 -11.19
C SER A 97 -13.53 -1.29 -10.67
N ALA A 98 -14.54 -0.42 -10.77
CA ALA A 98 -15.91 -0.76 -10.38
C ALA A 98 -16.50 -1.84 -11.28
N VAL A 99 -16.32 -1.74 -12.61
CA VAL A 99 -16.75 -2.77 -13.57
C VAL A 99 -16.07 -4.10 -13.29
N GLN A 100 -14.77 -4.10 -13.05
CA GLN A 100 -14.04 -5.32 -12.68
C GLN A 100 -14.60 -5.94 -11.39
N ARG A 101 -14.89 -5.12 -10.36
CA ARG A 101 -15.53 -5.63 -9.13
C ARG A 101 -16.90 -6.27 -9.41
N VAL A 102 -17.74 -5.64 -10.23
CA VAL A 102 -19.05 -6.21 -10.60
C VAL A 102 -18.90 -7.52 -11.38
N GLN A 103 -17.94 -7.59 -12.29
CA GLN A 103 -17.63 -8.82 -13.02
C GLN A 103 -17.06 -9.92 -12.12
N GLN A 104 -16.29 -9.54 -11.08
CA GLN A 104 -15.76 -10.44 -10.07
C GLN A 104 -16.81 -10.94 -9.07
N LEU A 105 -17.92 -10.21 -8.90
CA LEU A 105 -19.06 -10.70 -8.07
C LEU A 105 -19.71 -11.98 -8.64
N GLU A 106 -19.56 -12.25 -9.94
CA GLU A 106 -19.96 -13.53 -10.55
C GLU A 106 -18.84 -14.59 -10.53
N GLN A 107 -17.60 -14.19 -10.26
CA GLN A 107 -16.43 -15.07 -10.12
C GLN A 107 -15.93 -15.11 -8.66
N ASP A 108 -16.85 -15.40 -7.75
CA ASP A 108 -16.64 -15.56 -6.31
C ASP A 108 -15.45 -16.45 -5.95
N LYS A 109 -14.17 -15.97 -6.06
CA LYS A 109 -13.12 -16.89 -5.55
C LYS A 109 -11.71 -16.30 -5.36
N VAL A 110 -11.35 -15.12 -5.82
CA VAL A 110 -9.97 -14.64 -5.67
C VAL A 110 -9.92 -13.48 -4.69
N LEU A 111 -9.28 -13.71 -3.56
CA LEU A 111 -8.97 -12.67 -2.55
C LEU A 111 -7.64 -12.01 -2.92
N VAL A 112 -7.65 -10.72 -3.23
CA VAL A 112 -6.43 -9.97 -3.60
C VAL A 112 -5.84 -9.31 -2.36
N LEU A 113 -4.68 -9.79 -1.93
CA LEU A 113 -3.93 -9.26 -0.80
C LEU A 113 -2.71 -8.48 -1.26
N SER A 114 -2.60 -7.21 -0.90
CA SER A 114 -1.35 -6.46 -0.97
C SER A 114 -0.55 -6.64 0.32
N CYS A 115 0.71 -7.03 0.22
CA CYS A 115 1.57 -7.28 1.37
C CYS A 115 2.98 -6.73 1.13
N GLU A 116 3.63 -6.21 2.18
CA GLU A 116 5.02 -5.78 2.07
C GLU A 116 5.93 -6.97 1.67
N PRO A 117 6.90 -6.74 0.74
CA PRO A 117 7.70 -7.84 0.19
C PRO A 117 8.38 -8.71 1.25
N THR A 118 8.96 -8.12 2.29
CA THR A 118 9.73 -8.87 3.29
C THR A 118 8.84 -9.80 4.09
N ILE A 119 7.72 -9.30 4.64
CA ILE A 119 6.81 -10.16 5.42
C ILE A 119 6.07 -11.15 4.52
N ALA A 120 5.78 -10.78 3.26
CA ALA A 120 5.19 -11.69 2.29
C ALA A 120 6.11 -12.90 2.06
N MET A 121 7.37 -12.67 1.72
CA MET A 121 8.32 -13.74 1.37
C MET A 121 8.74 -14.59 2.57
N ARG A 122 9.01 -13.95 3.70
CA ARG A 122 9.65 -14.63 4.83
C ARG A 122 8.68 -15.20 5.87
N TRP A 123 7.46 -14.69 5.90
CA TRP A 123 6.50 -15.13 6.90
C TRP A 123 5.19 -15.64 6.30
N LEU A 124 4.56 -14.90 5.39
CA LEU A 124 3.23 -15.26 4.88
C LEU A 124 3.27 -16.44 3.92
N ILE A 125 4.09 -16.38 2.86
CA ILE A 125 4.16 -17.42 1.82
C ILE A 125 4.47 -18.79 2.39
N PRO A 126 5.44 -18.98 3.32
CA PRO A 126 5.71 -20.30 3.93
C PRO A 126 4.51 -20.89 4.68
N ARG A 127 3.54 -20.07 5.10
CA ARG A 127 2.35 -20.46 5.86
C ARG A 127 1.10 -20.67 5.02
N LEU A 128 1.09 -20.16 3.77
CA LEU A 128 -0.06 -20.28 2.84
C LEU A 128 -0.50 -21.74 2.58
N PRO A 129 0.36 -22.75 2.56
CA PRO A 129 -0.13 -24.14 2.44
C PRO A 129 -1.15 -24.50 3.52
N GLY A 130 -0.94 -24.04 4.76
CA GLY A 130 -1.90 -24.23 5.86
C GLY A 130 -3.20 -23.46 5.67
N PHE A 131 -3.13 -22.26 5.06
CA PHE A 131 -4.32 -21.48 4.71
C PHE A 131 -5.15 -22.20 3.64
N HIS A 132 -4.54 -22.65 2.56
CA HIS A 132 -5.23 -23.32 1.47
C HIS A 132 -5.80 -24.69 1.91
N ALA A 133 -5.16 -25.38 2.84
CA ALA A 133 -5.71 -26.60 3.41
C ALA A 133 -6.96 -26.33 4.27
N ALA A 134 -6.98 -25.23 5.03
CA ALA A 134 -8.11 -24.83 5.88
C ALA A 134 -9.25 -24.16 5.08
N HIS A 135 -8.93 -23.50 3.97
CA HIS A 135 -9.86 -22.72 3.16
C HIS A 135 -9.67 -23.02 1.65
N PRO A 136 -9.97 -24.23 1.19
CA PRO A 136 -9.73 -24.67 -0.19
C PRO A 136 -10.61 -23.92 -1.22
N ASP A 137 -11.67 -23.27 -0.75
CA ASP A 137 -12.59 -22.43 -1.53
C ASP A 137 -12.07 -21.03 -1.78
N ILE A 138 -10.97 -20.59 -1.11
CA ILE A 138 -10.41 -19.25 -1.26
C ILE A 138 -9.13 -19.33 -2.10
N GLN A 139 -9.16 -18.71 -3.27
CA GLN A 139 -7.94 -18.43 -4.02
C GLN A 139 -7.35 -17.11 -3.56
N LEU A 140 -6.05 -17.09 -3.25
CA LEU A 140 -5.34 -15.88 -2.85
C LEU A 140 -4.44 -15.38 -3.98
N HIS A 141 -4.64 -14.14 -4.41
CA HIS A 141 -3.71 -13.41 -5.26
C HIS A 141 -2.87 -12.45 -4.42
N LEU A 142 -1.56 -12.67 -4.37
CA LEU A 142 -0.64 -11.88 -3.55
C LEU A 142 0.08 -10.85 -4.41
N VAL A 143 -0.08 -9.58 -4.05
CA VAL A 143 0.61 -8.42 -4.65
C VAL A 143 1.69 -7.95 -3.67
N ALA A 144 2.96 -8.09 -4.03
CA ALA A 144 4.07 -7.62 -3.22
C ALA A 144 4.31 -6.12 -3.42
N ALA A 145 3.82 -5.31 -2.47
CA ALA A 145 3.99 -3.85 -2.48
C ALA A 145 4.04 -3.30 -1.05
N GLY A 146 4.87 -2.29 -0.80
CA GLY A 146 4.96 -1.56 0.47
C GLY A 146 4.37 -0.16 0.37
N GLY A 147 4.27 0.53 1.51
CA GLY A 147 3.77 1.90 1.61
C GLY A 147 2.25 2.04 1.42
N PRO A 148 1.78 3.25 1.07
CA PRO A 148 0.37 3.54 0.88
C PRO A 148 -0.29 2.64 -0.16
N VAL A 149 -1.56 2.29 0.05
CA VAL A 149 -2.33 1.40 -0.82
C VAL A 149 -3.44 2.19 -1.49
N ASP A 150 -3.51 2.11 -2.80
CA ASP A 150 -4.65 2.58 -3.57
C ASP A 150 -5.59 1.41 -3.86
N PHE A 151 -6.59 1.25 -3.02
CA PHE A 151 -7.60 0.20 -3.16
C PHE A 151 -8.48 0.38 -4.40
N ALA A 152 -8.62 1.61 -4.89
CA ALA A 152 -9.46 1.90 -6.05
C ALA A 152 -8.81 1.45 -7.36
N ARG A 153 -7.49 1.60 -7.48
CA ARG A 153 -6.74 1.28 -8.70
C ARG A 153 -6.38 -0.19 -8.85
N GLY A 154 -6.13 -0.89 -7.74
CA GLY A 154 -5.50 -2.21 -7.77
C GLY A 154 -6.43 -3.41 -7.68
N GLY A 155 -7.75 -3.23 -7.52
CA GLY A 155 -8.65 -4.35 -7.20
C GLY A 155 -8.23 -5.11 -5.94
N ILE A 156 -7.54 -4.42 -5.01
CA ILE A 156 -7.02 -4.98 -3.76
C ILE A 156 -8.17 -5.07 -2.76
N ASP A 157 -8.35 -6.24 -2.15
CA ASP A 157 -9.35 -6.47 -1.10
C ASP A 157 -8.83 -6.18 0.29
N LEU A 158 -7.58 -6.57 0.54
CA LEU A 158 -6.90 -6.42 1.82
C LEU A 158 -5.46 -5.94 1.62
N ALA A 159 -4.94 -5.20 2.59
CA ALA A 159 -3.52 -4.86 2.62
C ALA A 159 -2.92 -5.11 4.00
N LEU A 160 -1.90 -5.97 4.07
CA LEU A 160 -1.12 -6.18 5.29
C LEU A 160 0.01 -5.15 5.34
N ARG A 161 -0.03 -4.29 6.34
CA ARG A 161 0.89 -3.14 6.49
C ARG A 161 1.33 -2.98 7.94
N ARG A 162 2.54 -2.48 8.11
CA ARG A 162 3.01 -1.92 9.39
C ARG A 162 2.56 -0.47 9.50
N ASP A 163 2.25 0.00 10.71
CA ASP A 163 1.76 1.35 10.98
C ASP A 163 2.87 2.41 11.08
N ASP A 164 3.86 2.32 10.20
CA ASP A 164 4.97 3.28 10.08
C ASP A 164 4.69 4.43 9.10
N PHE A 165 3.46 4.53 8.60
CA PHE A 165 2.95 5.63 7.78
C PHE A 165 1.46 5.90 8.06
N HIS A 166 0.99 7.06 7.62
CA HIS A 166 -0.43 7.40 7.76
C HIS A 166 -1.23 6.87 6.58
N TRP A 167 -2.35 6.19 6.86
CA TRP A 167 -3.36 5.81 5.86
C TRP A 167 -4.64 6.61 6.03
N ASP A 168 -5.48 6.60 5.01
CA ASP A 168 -6.75 7.30 4.99
C ASP A 168 -7.65 6.81 6.13
N ARG A 169 -8.26 7.76 6.86
CA ARG A 169 -9.20 7.47 7.95
C ARG A 169 -10.48 6.76 7.50
N GLN A 170 -10.77 6.77 6.20
CA GLN A 170 -11.90 6.03 5.63
C GLN A 170 -11.62 4.53 5.52
N LEU A 171 -10.38 4.10 5.63
CA LEU A 171 -10.02 2.69 5.61
C LEU A 171 -10.33 2.04 6.97
N HIS A 172 -10.87 0.84 6.89
CA HIS A 172 -11.00 -0.01 8.07
C HIS A 172 -9.66 -0.67 8.37
N SER A 173 -9.21 -0.52 9.60
CA SER A 173 -7.93 -1.04 10.07
C SER A 173 -8.15 -2.03 11.21
N LEU A 174 -7.71 -3.26 11.01
CA LEU A 174 -7.70 -4.31 12.05
C LEU A 174 -6.26 -4.56 12.48
N LYS A 175 -5.94 -4.30 13.73
CA LYS A 175 -4.62 -4.64 14.31
C LYS A 175 -4.46 -6.15 14.36
N ILE A 176 -3.35 -6.65 13.82
CA ILE A 176 -3.01 -8.08 13.78
C ILE A 176 -2.12 -8.46 14.96
N CYS A 177 -0.99 -7.77 15.12
CA CYS A 177 -0.05 -7.99 16.23
C CYS A 177 0.90 -6.80 16.39
N ASP A 178 1.55 -6.71 17.56
CA ASP A 178 2.65 -5.78 17.78
C ASP A 178 3.90 -6.24 17.00
N GLU A 179 4.72 -5.26 16.58
CA GLU A 179 6.01 -5.53 15.98
C GLU A 179 7.08 -5.74 17.06
N TRP A 180 7.82 -6.82 16.92
CA TRP A 180 8.95 -7.17 17.77
C TRP A 180 10.22 -7.20 16.93
N VAL A 181 11.20 -6.37 17.28
CA VAL A 181 12.44 -6.22 16.53
C VAL A 181 13.66 -6.49 17.39
N GLY A 182 14.68 -7.06 16.76
CA GLY A 182 15.95 -7.31 17.44
C GLY A 182 17.08 -7.60 16.45
N PRO A 183 18.35 -7.45 16.92
CA PRO A 183 19.50 -7.80 16.11
C PRO A 183 19.57 -9.32 15.93
N VAL A 184 19.81 -9.74 14.70
CA VAL A 184 20.06 -11.14 14.35
C VAL A 184 21.38 -11.29 13.63
N CYS A 185 22.01 -12.44 13.79
CA CYS A 185 23.25 -12.81 13.10
C CYS A 185 23.36 -14.31 12.94
N ARG A 186 24.32 -14.75 12.15
CA ARG A 186 24.68 -16.15 12.04
C ARG A 186 25.22 -16.68 13.38
N PRO A 187 24.87 -17.90 13.82
CA PRO A 187 25.43 -18.53 15.02
C PRO A 187 26.96 -18.58 15.01
N GLY A 188 27.56 -18.39 16.17
CA GLY A 188 29.02 -18.39 16.34
C GLY A 188 29.72 -17.08 15.97
N GLN A 189 28.97 -16.08 15.52
CA GLN A 189 29.50 -14.74 15.25
C GLN A 189 29.69 -13.94 16.56
N ASP A 190 30.70 -13.05 16.62
CA ASP A 190 30.90 -12.15 17.77
C ASP A 190 29.63 -11.29 17.96
N GLN A 191 29.07 -11.28 19.16
CA GLN A 191 27.81 -10.62 19.47
C GLN A 191 27.99 -9.16 19.92
N ARG A 192 29.26 -8.68 20.08
CA ARG A 192 29.53 -7.31 20.51
C ARG A 192 29.24 -6.32 19.39
N LEU A 193 28.33 -5.41 19.65
CA LEU A 193 27.87 -4.41 18.68
C LEU A 193 29.02 -3.55 18.13
N ASP A 194 30.01 -3.20 18.97
CA ASP A 194 31.16 -2.35 18.63
C ASP A 194 32.24 -3.04 17.77
N ARG A 195 32.12 -4.37 17.57
CA ARG A 195 33.04 -5.15 16.75
C ARG A 195 32.41 -5.75 15.51
N GLN A 196 31.14 -5.45 15.26
CA GLN A 196 30.39 -6.01 14.16
C GLN A 196 30.01 -4.93 13.16
N ARG A 197 29.89 -5.36 11.91
CA ARG A 197 29.28 -4.55 10.87
C ARG A 197 27.77 -4.51 11.07
N LEU A 198 27.16 -3.33 11.11
CA LEU A 198 25.74 -3.15 11.19
C LEU A 198 25.15 -3.07 9.78
N LEU A 199 24.21 -3.98 9.50
CA LEU A 199 23.54 -4.10 8.23
C LEU A 199 22.23 -3.30 8.28
N HIS A 200 22.15 -2.25 7.46
CA HIS A 200 21.03 -1.32 7.43
C HIS A 200 20.12 -1.62 6.23
N SER A 201 18.87 -1.25 6.34
CA SER A 201 17.91 -1.30 5.23
C SER A 201 17.38 0.10 4.95
N ARG A 202 17.27 0.46 3.66
CA ARG A 202 16.68 1.74 3.25
C ARG A 202 15.18 1.80 3.52
N THR A 203 14.48 0.67 3.43
CA THR A 203 13.05 0.58 3.75
C THR A 203 12.74 0.73 5.24
N ARG A 204 13.76 0.58 6.13
CA ARG A 204 13.66 0.82 7.58
C ARG A 204 14.94 1.52 8.06
N ALA A 205 15.15 2.72 7.57
CA ALA A 205 16.41 3.47 7.78
C ALA A 205 16.71 3.76 9.25
N ASP A 206 15.70 3.88 10.07
CA ASP A 206 15.78 4.18 11.52
C ASP A 206 15.80 2.93 12.41
N ALA A 207 15.75 1.72 11.86
CA ALA A 207 15.64 0.48 12.63
C ALA A 207 16.73 0.34 13.69
N TRP A 208 18.00 0.58 13.33
CA TRP A 208 19.12 0.52 14.28
C TRP A 208 19.06 1.61 15.34
N SER A 209 18.82 2.87 14.95
CA SER A 209 18.75 3.99 15.90
C SER A 209 17.60 3.84 16.88
N SER A 210 16.46 3.35 16.41
CA SER A 210 15.30 3.07 17.26
C SER A 210 15.57 1.91 18.23
N TRP A 211 16.13 0.80 17.74
CA TRP A 211 16.44 -0.34 18.61
C TRP A 211 17.51 0.01 19.66
N LEU A 212 18.59 0.71 19.29
CA LEU A 212 19.62 1.14 20.22
C LEU A 212 19.06 2.03 21.35
N ARG A 213 18.14 2.93 20.99
CA ARG A 213 17.45 3.79 21.98
C ARG A 213 16.58 2.96 22.94
N LEU A 214 15.78 2.02 22.40
CA LEU A 214 14.87 1.18 23.18
C LEU A 214 15.63 0.21 24.09
N SER A 215 16.68 -0.43 23.58
CA SER A 215 17.49 -1.40 24.30
C SER A 215 18.49 -0.77 25.27
N LYS A 216 18.65 0.56 25.22
CA LYS A 216 19.70 1.31 25.94
C LYS A 216 21.13 0.81 25.63
N GLN A 217 21.31 0.16 24.49
CA GLN A 217 22.59 -0.32 24.00
C GLN A 217 23.32 0.80 23.22
N HIS A 218 24.62 0.66 23.10
CA HIS A 218 25.46 1.60 22.36
C HIS A 218 26.30 0.84 21.34
N ALA A 219 26.40 1.40 20.14
CA ALA A 219 27.27 0.90 19.10
C ALA A 219 28.19 2.05 18.68
N ARG A 220 29.47 1.99 19.07
CA ARG A 220 30.49 3.00 18.74
C ARG A 220 31.42 2.44 17.69
N HIS A 221 31.80 3.29 16.70
CA HIS A 221 32.78 2.93 15.65
C HIS A 221 32.48 1.67 14.87
N THR A 222 31.20 1.41 14.61
CA THR A 222 30.77 0.24 13.84
C THR A 222 30.89 0.49 12.34
N GLU A 223 31.34 -0.52 11.61
CA GLU A 223 31.23 -0.54 10.16
C GLU A 223 29.74 -0.63 9.77
N ARG A 224 29.38 -0.02 8.62
CA ARG A 224 28.03 0.01 8.11
C ARG A 224 27.96 -0.55 6.69
N SER A 225 26.92 -1.32 6.42
CA SER A 225 26.52 -1.71 5.04
C SER A 225 25.03 -1.42 4.85
N ASP A 226 24.69 -0.84 3.71
CA ASP A 226 23.31 -0.47 3.37
C ASP A 226 22.76 -1.39 2.29
N TYR A 227 21.52 -1.83 2.49
CA TYR A 227 20.75 -2.65 1.57
C TYR A 227 19.45 -1.95 1.23
N GLU A 228 18.96 -2.12 0.02
CA GLU A 228 17.72 -1.46 -0.42
C GLU A 228 16.51 -1.97 0.38
N HIS A 229 16.40 -3.28 0.54
CA HIS A 229 15.25 -3.91 1.19
C HIS A 229 15.63 -4.63 2.48
N PHE A 230 14.67 -4.69 3.39
CA PHE A 230 14.82 -5.29 4.71
C PHE A 230 15.19 -6.79 4.63
N TYR A 231 14.62 -7.55 3.69
CA TYR A 231 14.96 -8.96 3.49
C TYR A 231 16.42 -9.18 3.06
N LEU A 232 17.03 -8.23 2.35
CA LEU A 232 18.43 -8.33 1.93
C LEU A 232 19.40 -8.19 3.12
N SER A 233 19.10 -7.29 4.07
CA SER A 233 19.91 -7.16 5.29
C SER A 233 19.83 -8.41 6.15
N ILE A 234 18.66 -9.04 6.26
CA ILE A 234 18.48 -10.32 6.98
C ILE A 234 19.26 -11.43 6.27
N GLN A 235 19.18 -11.51 4.93
CA GLN A 235 19.93 -12.49 4.16
C GLN A 235 21.45 -12.32 4.32
N ALA A 236 21.93 -11.09 4.36
CA ALA A 236 23.33 -10.78 4.62
C ALA A 236 23.77 -11.20 6.03
N ALA A 237 22.92 -11.05 7.04
CA ALA A 237 23.16 -11.54 8.40
C ALA A 237 23.25 -13.07 8.43
N SER A 238 22.37 -13.78 7.72
CA SER A 238 22.43 -15.25 7.59
C SER A 238 23.73 -15.72 6.91
N ALA A 239 24.25 -14.92 5.97
CA ALA A 239 25.52 -15.17 5.30
C ALA A 239 26.75 -14.83 6.19
N GLY A 240 26.56 -14.27 7.38
CA GLY A 240 27.64 -13.94 8.32
C GLY A 240 28.33 -12.59 8.04
N LEU A 241 27.69 -11.68 7.28
CA LEU A 241 28.28 -10.37 6.93
C LEU A 241 28.17 -9.32 8.04
N GLY A 242 27.42 -9.61 9.11
CA GLY A 242 27.23 -8.70 10.24
C GLY A 242 25.92 -8.94 10.99
N LEU A 243 25.48 -7.94 11.76
CA LEU A 243 24.20 -7.96 12.45
C LEU A 243 23.16 -7.11 11.68
N ALA A 244 21.95 -7.64 11.53
CA ALA A 244 20.83 -6.91 11.00
C ALA A 244 19.72 -6.78 12.04
N ILE A 245 19.01 -5.66 12.08
CA ILE A 245 17.72 -5.63 12.78
C ILE A 245 16.74 -6.48 11.99
N ALA A 246 15.98 -7.32 12.65
CA ALA A 246 14.95 -8.15 12.04
C ALA A 246 13.66 -8.11 12.86
N SER A 247 12.53 -8.33 12.19
CA SER A 247 11.25 -8.64 12.80
C SER A 247 11.25 -10.09 13.28
N ALA A 248 10.77 -10.34 14.48
CA ALA A 248 10.65 -11.69 15.04
C ALA A 248 9.81 -12.62 14.14
N LEU A 249 8.72 -12.09 13.54
CA LEU A 249 7.89 -12.85 12.60
C LEU A 249 8.67 -13.30 11.37
N MET A 250 9.53 -12.41 10.83
CA MET A 250 10.22 -12.63 9.55
C MET A 250 11.44 -13.56 9.66
N VAL A 251 11.91 -13.86 10.87
CA VAL A 251 13.09 -14.69 11.10
C VAL A 251 12.82 -15.93 11.96
N ARG A 252 11.55 -16.18 12.29
CA ARG A 252 11.17 -17.32 13.11
C ARG A 252 11.72 -18.64 12.56
N ASP A 253 11.55 -18.88 11.27
CA ASP A 253 11.92 -20.17 10.67
C ASP A 253 13.45 -20.36 10.63
N GLU A 254 14.23 -19.27 10.50
CA GLU A 254 15.69 -19.30 10.61
C GLU A 254 16.19 -19.43 12.06
N LEU A 255 15.44 -18.91 13.03
CA LEU A 255 15.75 -19.12 14.45
C LEU A 255 15.50 -20.59 14.82
N ASP A 256 14.36 -21.16 14.40
CA ASP A 256 13.99 -22.55 14.65
C ASP A 256 14.98 -23.53 13.99
N SER A 257 15.45 -23.22 12.78
CA SER A 257 16.46 -24.04 12.08
C SER A 257 17.89 -23.81 12.54
N GLY A 258 18.14 -22.84 13.41
CA GLY A 258 19.48 -22.46 13.86
C GLY A 258 20.34 -21.77 12.79
N GLN A 259 19.76 -21.27 11.72
CA GLN A 259 20.46 -20.48 10.71
C GLN A 259 20.76 -19.05 11.19
N LEU A 260 19.91 -18.52 12.06
CA LEU A 260 20.07 -17.24 12.74
C LEU A 260 19.98 -17.43 14.24
N GLN A 261 20.58 -16.49 14.97
CA GLN A 261 20.37 -16.29 16.40
C GLN A 261 20.03 -14.82 16.67
N ALA A 262 19.27 -14.56 17.73
CA ALA A 262 18.94 -13.22 18.21
C ALA A 262 19.64 -12.96 19.55
N PRO A 263 20.91 -12.50 19.57
CA PRO A 263 21.73 -12.45 20.77
C PRO A 263 21.22 -11.46 21.83
N PHE A 264 20.36 -10.53 21.45
CA PHE A 264 19.75 -9.54 22.33
C PHE A 264 18.25 -9.73 22.51
N GLY A 265 17.68 -10.84 21.98
CA GLY A 265 16.24 -11.03 21.95
C GLY A 265 15.53 -10.00 21.09
N PHE A 266 14.21 -9.88 21.32
CA PHE A 266 13.35 -8.94 20.58
C PHE A 266 12.65 -7.99 21.54
N LEU A 267 12.46 -6.75 21.10
CA LEU A 267 11.76 -5.69 21.83
C LEU A 267 10.61 -5.17 20.97
N ARG A 268 9.51 -4.78 21.61
CA ARG A 268 8.45 -4.02 20.91
C ARG A 268 8.98 -2.64 20.51
N ASP A 269 8.86 -2.27 19.26
CA ASP A 269 9.32 -0.96 18.77
C ASP A 269 8.23 0.11 18.81
N GLY A 270 7.02 -0.26 19.24
CA GLY A 270 5.87 0.61 19.36
C GLY A 270 4.97 0.60 18.12
N SER A 271 5.38 -0.06 17.05
CA SER A 271 4.56 -0.25 15.86
C SER A 271 3.81 -1.58 15.88
N ALA A 272 2.88 -1.76 14.96
CA ALA A 272 2.07 -2.95 14.82
C ALA A 272 1.79 -3.27 13.35
N TYR A 273 1.49 -4.53 13.07
CA TYR A 273 0.92 -4.94 11.79
C TYR A 273 -0.59 -4.79 11.81
N HIS A 274 -1.10 -4.24 10.72
CA HIS A 274 -2.52 -4.01 10.50
C HIS A 274 -2.96 -4.61 9.17
N LEU A 275 -4.19 -5.11 9.16
CA LEU A 275 -4.89 -5.46 7.94
C LEU A 275 -5.85 -4.33 7.60
N LEU A 276 -5.63 -3.69 6.45
CA LEU A 276 -6.43 -2.59 5.96
C LEU A 276 -7.42 -3.09 4.92
N SER A 277 -8.63 -2.53 4.91
CA SER A 277 -9.65 -2.81 3.89
C SER A 277 -10.49 -1.57 3.59
N PRO A 278 -11.04 -1.43 2.37
CA PRO A 278 -11.91 -0.31 2.01
C PRO A 278 -13.30 -0.42 2.61
N GLN A 279 -13.68 -1.59 3.11
CA GLN A 279 -14.99 -1.88 3.69
C GLN A 279 -14.83 -2.69 4.99
N PRO A 280 -15.79 -2.64 5.93
CA PRO A 280 -15.79 -3.48 7.11
C PRO A 280 -15.66 -4.97 6.74
N LEU A 281 -14.98 -5.74 7.57
CA LEU A 281 -14.92 -7.18 7.44
C LEU A 281 -16.26 -7.77 7.84
N GLN A 282 -17.02 -8.29 6.88
CA GLN A 282 -18.30 -8.94 7.13
C GLN A 282 -18.09 -10.36 7.65
N ASP A 283 -18.91 -10.78 8.60
CA ASP A 283 -18.86 -12.12 9.17
C ASP A 283 -19.02 -13.21 8.10
N GLY A 284 -18.16 -14.22 8.17
CA GLY A 284 -18.13 -15.34 7.23
C GLY A 284 -17.54 -15.01 5.86
N SER A 285 -17.23 -13.76 5.56
CA SER A 285 -16.59 -13.38 4.29
C SER A 285 -15.18 -13.97 4.15
N GLN A 286 -14.71 -14.12 2.91
CA GLN A 286 -13.34 -14.55 2.63
C GLN A 286 -12.31 -13.64 3.30
N ARG A 287 -12.56 -12.32 3.32
CA ARG A 287 -11.72 -11.31 3.97
C ARG A 287 -11.63 -11.55 5.48
N GLN A 288 -12.74 -11.81 6.15
CA GLN A 288 -12.76 -12.07 7.58
C GLN A 288 -12.07 -13.40 7.93
N ARG A 289 -12.33 -14.48 7.15
CA ARG A 289 -11.68 -15.78 7.36
C ARG A 289 -10.16 -15.68 7.21
N PHE A 290 -9.68 -14.94 6.21
CA PHE A 290 -8.25 -14.67 6.03
C PHE A 290 -7.69 -13.86 7.21
N ALA A 291 -8.36 -12.77 7.62
CA ALA A 291 -7.93 -11.94 8.75
C ALA A 291 -7.79 -12.76 10.03
N GLN A 292 -8.77 -13.59 10.35
CA GLN A 292 -8.72 -14.45 11.54
C GLN A 292 -7.58 -15.46 11.45
N TRP A 293 -7.35 -16.06 10.29
CA TRP A 293 -6.23 -16.97 10.07
C TRP A 293 -4.89 -16.26 10.28
N VAL A 294 -4.69 -15.05 9.73
CA VAL A 294 -3.46 -14.26 9.92
C VAL A 294 -3.23 -13.95 11.38
N ILE A 295 -4.26 -13.49 12.12
CA ILE A 295 -4.17 -13.25 13.58
C ILE A 295 -3.70 -14.48 14.31
N ASN A 296 -4.33 -15.63 14.06
CA ASN A 296 -3.98 -16.89 14.71
C ASN A 296 -2.54 -17.32 14.41
N GLN A 297 -2.08 -17.12 13.15
CA GLN A 297 -0.69 -17.43 12.77
C GLN A 297 0.33 -16.50 13.44
N CYS A 298 0.02 -15.20 13.56
CA CYS A 298 0.88 -14.25 14.27
C CYS A 298 0.96 -14.60 15.75
N GLN A 299 -0.17 -14.85 16.40
CA GLN A 299 -0.22 -15.25 17.82
C GLN A 299 0.58 -16.53 18.09
N ALA A 300 0.38 -17.56 17.26
CA ALA A 300 1.12 -18.81 17.38
C ALA A 300 2.63 -18.59 17.21
N CYS A 301 3.04 -17.74 16.27
CA CYS A 301 4.44 -17.40 16.03
C CYS A 301 5.06 -16.68 17.23
N LEU A 302 4.41 -15.66 17.75
CA LEU A 302 4.90 -14.88 18.89
C LEU A 302 4.93 -15.71 20.18
N THR A 303 3.89 -16.51 20.43
CA THR A 303 3.87 -17.44 21.57
C THR A 303 5.00 -18.46 21.52
N HIS A 304 5.29 -19.01 20.34
CA HIS A 304 6.40 -19.95 20.14
C HIS A 304 7.77 -19.32 20.46
N LEU A 305 7.93 -18.03 20.15
CA LEU A 305 9.15 -17.28 20.48
C LEU A 305 9.18 -16.75 21.93
N GLY A 306 8.16 -17.05 22.74
CA GLY A 306 8.03 -16.53 24.11
C GLY A 306 7.69 -15.03 24.17
N LEU A 307 7.18 -14.45 23.07
CA LEU A 307 6.85 -13.03 22.94
C LEU A 307 5.34 -12.85 23.11
N THR A 308 4.89 -12.63 24.34
CA THR A 308 3.46 -12.43 24.60
C THR A 308 3.12 -10.96 24.73
N GLN A 309 1.86 -10.58 24.45
CA GLN A 309 1.40 -9.18 24.53
C GLN A 309 1.49 -8.56 25.94
N ASN A 310 1.67 -9.39 26.97
CA ASN A 310 1.71 -8.97 28.38
C ASN A 310 3.11 -8.75 28.93
N ASP A 311 4.17 -9.06 28.18
CA ASP A 311 5.53 -8.90 28.67
C ASP A 311 5.98 -7.43 28.52
N GLU A 312 6.14 -6.72 29.64
CA GLU A 312 7.05 -5.58 29.69
C GLU A 312 8.45 -6.05 29.24
N PRO A 313 9.19 -5.26 28.45
CA PRO A 313 10.47 -5.69 27.91
C PRO A 313 11.45 -6.01 29.05
N ALA A 314 11.60 -7.27 29.39
CA ALA A 314 12.69 -7.74 30.18
C ALA A 314 13.97 -7.58 29.33
N LEU A 315 14.76 -6.56 29.62
CA LEU A 315 16.07 -6.37 28.99
C LEU A 315 16.92 -7.62 29.30
N PRO A 316 17.38 -8.38 28.31
CA PRO A 316 18.32 -9.44 28.56
C PRO A 316 19.59 -8.85 29.19
N SER A 317 20.08 -9.46 30.25
CA SER A 317 21.34 -9.08 30.87
C SER A 317 22.46 -9.14 29.83
N PRO A 318 23.38 -8.17 29.79
CA PRO A 318 24.49 -8.21 28.84
C PRO A 318 25.28 -9.51 29.02
N PRO A 319 25.77 -10.12 27.94
CA PRO A 319 26.54 -11.34 28.01
C PRO A 319 27.74 -11.11 28.96
N GLN A 320 27.83 -11.94 30.00
CA GLN A 320 28.96 -11.90 30.93
C GLN A 320 30.23 -12.23 30.16
N VAL A 321 31.14 -11.28 30.12
CA VAL A 321 32.50 -11.45 29.57
C VAL A 321 33.24 -12.46 30.45
N ARG A 322 33.47 -13.65 29.92
CA ARG A 322 34.52 -14.53 30.43
C ARG A 322 35.81 -14.30 29.68
#